data_4ebf3714cb25595bac81729bc4b20381
#
_entry.id   4ebf3714cb25595bac81729bc4b20381
#
_cell.length_a   1.000
_cell.length_b   1.000
_cell.length_c   1.000
_cell.angle_alpha   90.00
_cell.angle_beta   90.00
_cell.angle_gamma   90.00
#
_symmetry.space_group_name_H-M   'P 1'
#
loop_
_entity.id
_entity.type
_entity.pdbx_description
1 polymer ?
#
loop_
_entity_poly.entity_id
_entity_poly.type
_entity_poly.pdbx_seq_one_letter_code
_entity_poly.pdbx_strand_id
1 'polypeptide(L)'
;MAFSLTWLPRILLDAGLKVAEQPGWRTRGRGDVGPTKGVICHHTAGAKEGIMPSLGIVTNGRPGLAGPLAQLCLGRDGTYFVVAAGRCNHAGAGNWQGYTAGNTNFIGIEAENTGFVSGPKADPWPTVQMDAYRRGVAAILKKIRANAIMCCGHKEYALPVGRKPDPTFDMNEFRSQVFTA
;
A
#
# COMPACT_ATOMS: atom_id res chain seq x y z
N MET A 1 -0.12 -22.20 -9.01
CA MET A 1 -1.32 -21.50 -9.50
C MET A 1 -1.20 -20.03 -9.12
N ALA A 2 -1.60 -19.09 -9.98
CA ALA A 2 -1.55 -17.66 -9.65
C ALA A 2 -2.69 -17.29 -8.67
N PHE A 3 -2.45 -16.26 -7.82
CA PHE A 3 -3.46 -15.70 -6.93
C PHE A 3 -4.36 -14.67 -7.62
N SER A 4 -5.40 -14.18 -6.94
CA SER A 4 -6.51 -13.41 -7.53
C SER A 4 -6.13 -12.00 -8.01
N LEU A 5 -5.09 -11.35 -7.43
CA LEU A 5 -4.75 -9.96 -7.74
C LEU A 5 -3.81 -9.79 -8.95
N THR A 6 -3.80 -10.73 -9.89
CA THR A 6 -2.95 -10.66 -11.10
C THR A 6 -3.28 -9.50 -12.04
N TRP A 7 -4.37 -8.82 -11.82
CA TRP A 7 -4.80 -7.65 -12.58
C TRP A 7 -4.11 -6.34 -12.14
N LEU A 8 -3.41 -6.31 -10.98
CA LEU A 8 -2.78 -5.10 -10.43
C LEU A 8 -1.86 -4.37 -11.41
N PRO A 9 -0.87 -5.02 -12.08
CA PRO A 9 0.02 -4.29 -12.98
C PRO A 9 -0.75 -3.62 -14.13
N ARG A 10 -1.73 -4.30 -14.69
CA ARG A 10 -2.48 -3.81 -15.85
C ARG A 10 -3.23 -2.53 -15.53
N ILE A 11 -3.98 -2.47 -14.42
CA ILE A 11 -4.74 -1.28 -14.07
C ILE A 11 -3.85 -0.09 -13.71
N LEU A 12 -2.67 -0.33 -13.14
CA LEU A 12 -1.69 0.71 -12.83
C LEU A 12 -1.07 1.27 -14.12
N LEU A 13 -0.72 0.41 -15.07
CA LEU A 13 -0.24 0.83 -16.39
C LEU A 13 -1.31 1.60 -17.16
N ASP A 14 -2.57 1.14 -17.15
CA ASP A 14 -3.70 1.82 -17.80
C ASP A 14 -3.97 3.20 -17.17
N ALA A 15 -3.62 3.38 -15.91
CA ALA A 15 -3.62 4.68 -15.24
C ALA A 15 -2.38 5.54 -15.55
N GLY A 16 -1.49 5.12 -16.48
CA GLY A 16 -0.29 5.84 -16.86
C GLY A 16 0.80 5.88 -15.80
N LEU A 17 0.84 4.88 -14.90
CA LEU A 17 1.83 4.80 -13.83
C LEU A 17 3.03 3.93 -14.23
N LYS A 18 4.18 4.20 -13.63
CA LYS A 18 5.37 3.35 -13.77
C LYS A 18 5.19 2.09 -12.95
N VAL A 19 5.43 0.92 -13.54
CA VAL A 19 5.22 -0.39 -12.88
C VAL A 19 6.41 -1.31 -13.11
N ALA A 20 6.90 -1.92 -12.03
CA ALA A 20 7.94 -2.93 -12.02
C ALA A 20 7.42 -4.21 -11.33
N GLU A 21 7.29 -5.30 -12.08
CA GLU A 21 6.86 -6.59 -11.52
C GLU A 21 8.04 -7.31 -10.85
N GLN A 22 7.87 -7.70 -9.59
CA GLN A 22 8.91 -8.46 -8.88
C GLN A 22 8.87 -9.95 -9.28
N PRO A 23 10.03 -10.61 -9.46
CA PRO A 23 10.05 -12.04 -9.79
C PRO A 23 9.16 -12.86 -8.84
N GLY A 24 8.31 -13.74 -9.39
CA GLY A 24 7.44 -14.63 -8.61
C GLY A 24 6.20 -13.98 -7.98
N TRP A 25 5.91 -12.71 -8.24
CA TRP A 25 4.80 -11.98 -7.62
C TRP A 25 3.42 -12.63 -7.82
N ARG A 26 3.20 -13.31 -8.97
CA ARG A 26 1.90 -13.93 -9.31
C ARG A 26 1.51 -15.07 -8.36
N THR A 27 2.51 -15.72 -7.77
CA THR A 27 2.34 -16.85 -6.87
C THR A 27 2.78 -16.54 -5.43
N ARG A 28 3.20 -15.28 -5.18
CA ARG A 28 3.59 -14.84 -3.85
C ARG A 28 2.37 -14.38 -3.06
N GLY A 29 2.26 -14.89 -1.81
CA GLY A 29 1.20 -14.58 -0.88
C GLY A 29 1.15 -15.56 0.28
N ARG A 30 0.39 -15.22 1.30
CA ARG A 30 0.06 -16.08 2.46
C ARG A 30 -1.33 -16.73 2.27
N GLY A 31 -1.55 -17.32 1.10
CA GLY A 31 -2.84 -17.70 0.57
C GLY A 31 -3.43 -16.62 -0.33
N ASP A 32 -4.62 -16.85 -0.85
CA ASP A 32 -5.30 -15.86 -1.68
C ASP A 32 -6.01 -14.80 -0.82
N VAL A 33 -6.36 -13.69 -1.45
CA VAL A 33 -7.21 -12.66 -0.82
C VAL A 33 -8.67 -13.12 -0.85
N GLY A 34 -9.46 -12.61 0.09
CA GLY A 34 -10.91 -12.67 0.03
C GLY A 34 -11.50 -11.61 -0.93
N PRO A 35 -12.79 -11.35 -0.83
CA PRO A 35 -13.42 -10.26 -1.57
C PRO A 35 -12.75 -8.94 -1.20
N THR A 36 -11.98 -8.38 -2.14
CA THR A 36 -11.27 -7.11 -1.95
C THR A 36 -12.27 -5.97 -1.80
N LYS A 37 -12.16 -5.19 -0.74
CA LYS A 37 -13.08 -4.11 -0.38
C LYS A 37 -12.47 -2.73 -0.49
N GLY A 38 -11.14 -2.61 -0.38
CA GLY A 38 -10.48 -1.31 -0.39
C GLY A 38 -8.96 -1.39 -0.37
N VAL A 39 -8.36 -0.29 0.04
CA VAL A 39 -6.91 -0.11 0.14
C VAL A 39 -6.56 0.38 1.54
N ILE A 40 -5.49 -0.18 2.13
CA ILE A 40 -4.83 0.40 3.29
C ILE A 40 -3.51 1.02 2.83
N CYS A 41 -3.39 2.33 3.08
CA CYS A 41 -2.18 3.11 2.81
C CYS A 41 -1.21 3.02 3.98
N HIS A 42 0.06 2.74 3.67
CA HIS A 42 1.16 2.66 4.62
C HIS A 42 2.32 3.56 4.23
N HIS A 43 3.26 3.75 5.14
CA HIS A 43 4.64 4.08 4.83
C HIS A 43 5.60 3.09 5.49
N THR A 44 6.74 2.86 4.85
CA THR A 44 7.69 1.80 5.24
C THR A 44 8.44 2.06 6.54
N ALA A 45 8.57 3.31 6.97
CA ALA A 45 9.51 3.75 8.01
C ALA A 45 10.96 3.32 7.69
N GLY A 46 11.30 3.32 6.40
CA GLY A 46 12.58 2.85 5.87
C GLY A 46 13.67 3.91 5.86
N ALA A 47 14.78 3.61 5.15
CA ALA A 47 15.88 4.52 4.99
C ALA A 47 15.48 5.75 4.15
N LYS A 48 16.10 6.91 4.44
CA LYS A 48 15.82 8.16 3.72
C LYS A 48 16.31 8.13 2.27
N GLU A 49 17.42 7.45 2.05
CA GLU A 49 18.07 7.41 0.74
C GLU A 49 17.57 6.24 -0.12
N GLY A 50 17.51 6.50 -1.44
CA GLY A 50 17.10 5.50 -2.44
C GLY A 50 15.62 5.55 -2.79
N ILE A 51 15.28 4.94 -3.92
CA ILE A 51 13.90 4.94 -4.48
C ILE A 51 12.98 4.05 -3.64
N MET A 52 13.41 2.79 -3.37
CA MET A 52 12.61 1.81 -2.62
C MET A 52 13.52 0.85 -1.82
N PRO A 53 14.34 1.36 -0.87
CA PRO A 53 15.25 0.53 -0.07
C PRO A 53 14.55 -0.54 0.74
N SER A 54 13.29 -0.36 1.10
CA SER A 54 12.50 -1.33 1.87
C SER A 54 11.93 -2.49 1.06
N LEU A 55 12.12 -2.52 -0.29
CA LEU A 55 11.50 -3.52 -1.17
C LEU A 55 11.80 -4.97 -0.75
N GLY A 56 13.05 -5.25 -0.37
CA GLY A 56 13.46 -6.58 0.10
C GLY A 56 12.74 -7.02 1.38
N ILE A 57 12.55 -6.08 2.32
CA ILE A 57 11.83 -6.34 3.58
C ILE A 57 10.35 -6.56 3.30
N VAL A 58 9.73 -5.74 2.46
CA VAL A 58 8.30 -5.91 2.12
C VAL A 58 8.07 -7.24 1.40
N THR A 59 9.00 -7.64 0.55
CA THR A 59 8.90 -8.91 -0.20
C THR A 59 9.07 -10.14 0.70
N ASN A 60 10.09 -10.13 1.55
CA ASN A 60 10.53 -11.33 2.27
C ASN A 60 10.07 -11.36 3.74
N GLY A 61 9.68 -10.22 4.29
CA GLY A 61 9.40 -10.07 5.71
C GLY A 61 10.64 -9.73 6.52
N ARG A 62 10.51 -9.81 7.84
CA ARG A 62 11.57 -9.55 8.83
C ARG A 62 11.39 -10.49 10.02
N PRO A 63 12.38 -10.61 10.92
CA PRO A 63 12.23 -11.42 12.14
C PRO A 63 10.91 -11.11 12.87
N GLY A 64 10.13 -12.14 13.15
CA GLY A 64 8.82 -12.05 13.79
C GLY A 64 7.65 -11.64 12.89
N LEU A 65 7.88 -11.30 11.61
CA LEU A 65 6.82 -10.95 10.66
C LEU A 65 7.13 -11.50 9.26
N ALA A 66 6.52 -12.64 8.93
CA ALA A 66 6.74 -13.29 7.64
C ALA A 66 6.13 -12.46 6.49
N GLY A 67 6.90 -12.33 5.38
CA GLY A 67 6.44 -11.68 4.16
C GLY A 67 5.50 -12.56 3.31
N PRO A 68 4.92 -11.98 2.24
CA PRO A 68 5.04 -10.58 1.85
C PRO A 68 4.27 -9.65 2.81
N LEU A 69 4.75 -8.40 2.95
CA LEU A 69 4.17 -7.41 3.87
C LEU A 69 3.24 -6.39 3.18
N ALA A 70 3.18 -6.37 1.85
CA ALA A 70 2.19 -5.62 1.08
C ALA A 70 2.10 -6.19 -0.33
N GLN A 71 1.00 -5.93 -1.02
CA GLN A 71 0.84 -6.29 -2.43
C GLN A 71 1.65 -5.37 -3.34
N LEU A 72 1.73 -4.11 -2.97
CA LEU A 72 2.40 -3.06 -3.74
C LEU A 72 3.37 -2.28 -2.87
N CYS A 73 4.53 -1.94 -3.44
CA CYS A 73 5.38 -0.88 -2.93
C CYS A 73 5.31 0.32 -3.85
N LEU A 74 5.45 1.53 -3.31
CA LEU A 74 5.51 2.78 -4.05
C LEU A 74 6.81 3.52 -3.75
N GLY A 75 7.69 3.56 -4.74
CA GLY A 75 8.96 4.26 -4.65
C GLY A 75 8.79 5.78 -4.64
N ARG A 76 9.82 6.48 -4.15
CA ARG A 76 9.84 7.96 -4.09
C ARG A 76 9.72 8.65 -5.46
N ASP A 77 10.09 7.95 -6.53
CA ASP A 77 9.98 8.41 -7.93
C ASP A 77 8.62 8.13 -8.58
N GLY A 78 7.65 7.62 -7.81
CA GLY A 78 6.32 7.25 -8.27
C GLY A 78 6.24 5.89 -8.96
N THR A 79 7.29 5.06 -8.91
CA THR A 79 7.26 3.70 -9.46
C THR A 79 6.55 2.74 -8.52
N TYR A 80 5.55 2.02 -9.02
CA TYR A 80 4.93 0.89 -8.33
C TYR A 80 5.72 -0.39 -8.55
N PHE A 81 6.10 -1.05 -7.46
CA PHE A 81 6.67 -2.38 -7.47
C PHE A 81 5.58 -3.38 -7.07
N VAL A 82 5.23 -4.28 -7.99
CA VAL A 82 4.21 -5.31 -7.72
C VAL A 82 4.88 -6.48 -7.01
N VAL A 83 4.58 -6.63 -5.72
CA VAL A 83 5.24 -7.59 -4.83
C VAL A 83 4.51 -8.92 -4.78
N ALA A 84 3.17 -8.90 -4.69
CA ALA A 84 2.39 -10.11 -4.50
C ALA A 84 0.97 -10.01 -5.07
N ALA A 85 0.47 -11.10 -5.65
CA ALA A 85 -0.92 -11.24 -6.09
C ALA A 85 -1.82 -11.91 -5.04
N GLY A 86 -1.26 -12.40 -3.95
CA GLY A 86 -1.98 -13.03 -2.84
C GLY A 86 -2.07 -12.14 -1.60
N ARG A 87 -2.57 -12.73 -0.53
CA ARG A 87 -2.70 -12.08 0.78
C ARG A 87 -1.34 -11.76 1.38
N CYS A 88 -1.22 -10.55 1.95
CA CYS A 88 -0.02 -10.04 2.60
C CYS A 88 -0.28 -9.73 4.09
N ASN A 89 0.79 -9.69 4.88
CA ASN A 89 0.72 -9.38 6.31
C ASN A 89 0.99 -7.88 6.54
N HIS A 90 -0.01 -7.00 6.28
CA HIS A 90 0.17 -5.54 6.38
C HIS A 90 -0.71 -4.86 7.44
N ALA A 91 -1.91 -5.38 7.71
CA ALA A 91 -2.92 -4.65 8.48
C ALA A 91 -2.87 -4.91 9.99
N GLY A 92 -2.68 -6.19 10.38
CA GLY A 92 -2.83 -6.60 11.78
C GLY A 92 -4.27 -6.42 12.29
N ALA A 93 -4.43 -6.28 13.60
CA ALA A 93 -5.73 -6.04 14.23
C ALA A 93 -6.23 -4.63 13.90
N GLY A 94 -7.51 -4.50 13.57
CA GLY A 94 -8.10 -3.22 13.24
C GLY A 94 -9.54 -3.31 12.76
N ASN A 95 -10.09 -2.17 12.36
CA ASN A 95 -11.43 -2.08 11.78
C ASN A 95 -11.52 -0.85 10.86
N TRP A 96 -12.06 -1.03 9.68
CA TRP A 96 -12.45 0.07 8.81
C TRP A 96 -13.78 -0.24 8.14
N GLN A 97 -14.77 0.61 8.34
CA GLN A 97 -16.14 0.45 7.80
C GLN A 97 -16.74 -0.94 8.10
N GLY A 98 -16.46 -1.47 9.29
CA GLY A 98 -16.94 -2.80 9.73
C GLY A 98 -16.06 -3.97 9.29
N TYR A 99 -15.02 -3.77 8.48
CA TYR A 99 -14.12 -4.83 8.06
C TYR A 99 -12.93 -4.95 9.02
N THR A 100 -12.81 -6.10 9.67
CA THR A 100 -11.74 -6.39 10.66
C THR A 100 -10.64 -7.32 10.12
N ALA A 101 -10.87 -7.98 8.99
CA ALA A 101 -9.92 -8.88 8.33
C ALA A 101 -9.08 -8.13 7.27
N GLY A 102 -8.30 -7.10 7.68
CA GLY A 102 -7.59 -6.19 6.77
C GLY A 102 -6.69 -6.88 5.76
N ASN A 103 -5.89 -7.85 6.19
CA ASN A 103 -5.02 -8.63 5.29
C ASN A 103 -5.78 -9.40 4.19
N THR A 104 -7.05 -9.72 4.43
CA THR A 104 -7.90 -10.50 3.52
C THR A 104 -8.73 -9.60 2.61
N ASN A 105 -9.19 -8.46 3.14
CA ASN A 105 -10.17 -7.61 2.46
C ASN A 105 -9.57 -6.34 1.85
N PHE A 106 -8.32 -6.01 2.16
CA PHE A 106 -7.70 -4.77 1.65
C PHE A 106 -6.37 -5.06 0.95
N ILE A 107 -6.09 -4.29 -0.08
CA ILE A 107 -4.79 -4.24 -0.72
C ILE A 107 -3.91 -3.27 0.06
N GLY A 108 -2.73 -3.73 0.49
CA GLY A 108 -1.74 -2.88 1.16
C GLY A 108 -0.80 -2.23 0.14
N ILE A 109 -0.57 -0.93 0.30
CA ILE A 109 0.44 -0.18 -0.44
C ILE A 109 1.45 0.39 0.56
N GLU A 110 2.69 -0.08 0.51
CA GLU A 110 3.82 0.42 1.30
C GLU A 110 4.59 1.47 0.49
N ALA A 111 4.37 2.74 0.79
CA ALA A 111 5.10 3.84 0.16
C ALA A 111 6.41 4.13 0.92
N GLU A 112 7.51 4.27 0.17
CA GLU A 112 8.81 4.54 0.79
C GLU A 112 8.84 5.93 1.41
N ASN A 113 9.00 5.98 2.72
CA ASN A 113 9.13 7.20 3.51
C ASN A 113 9.65 6.84 4.90
N THR A 114 10.44 7.72 5.52
CA THR A 114 10.97 7.50 6.87
C THR A 114 9.91 7.60 7.96
N GLY A 115 8.79 8.27 7.68
CA GLY A 115 7.75 8.57 8.67
C GLY A 115 8.06 9.76 9.58
N PHE A 116 9.22 10.42 9.41
CA PHE A 116 9.57 11.61 10.19
C PHE A 116 9.13 12.88 9.45
N VAL A 117 8.37 13.73 10.11
CA VAL A 117 7.86 15.00 9.56
C VAL A 117 8.79 16.19 9.86
N SER A 118 9.74 16.04 10.79
CA SER A 118 10.68 17.08 11.19
C SER A 118 12.02 16.50 11.63
N GLY A 119 13.01 17.39 11.80
CA GLY A 119 14.36 17.01 12.24
C GLY A 119 15.23 16.39 11.13
N PRO A 120 16.43 15.87 11.46
CA PRO A 120 17.40 15.37 10.48
C PRO A 120 16.93 14.22 9.61
N LYS A 121 15.97 13.44 10.11
CA LYS A 121 15.36 12.29 9.42
C LYS A 121 14.09 12.66 8.65
N ALA A 122 13.68 13.93 8.66
CA ALA A 122 12.49 14.36 7.93
C ALA A 122 12.55 13.96 6.47
N ASP A 123 11.44 13.42 5.99
CA ASP A 123 11.29 12.89 4.64
C ASP A 123 9.96 13.41 4.07
N PRO A 124 9.97 14.63 3.49
CA PRO A 124 8.76 15.18 2.90
C PRO A 124 8.33 14.33 1.70
N TRP A 125 7.03 14.14 1.59
CA TRP A 125 6.46 13.35 0.51
C TRP A 125 6.70 14.01 -0.85
N PRO A 126 7.44 13.39 -1.79
CA PRO A 126 7.64 13.94 -3.13
C PRO A 126 6.29 14.07 -3.88
N THR A 127 6.10 15.17 -4.59
CA THR A 127 4.87 15.40 -5.38
C THR A 127 4.59 14.26 -6.36
N VAL A 128 5.64 13.75 -7.05
CA VAL A 128 5.52 12.63 -7.98
C VAL A 128 5.05 11.34 -7.30
N GLN A 129 5.49 11.10 -6.05
CA GLN A 129 5.06 9.95 -5.27
C GLN A 129 3.60 10.10 -4.82
N MET A 130 3.22 11.28 -4.35
CA MET A 130 1.85 11.54 -3.92
C MET A 130 0.85 11.51 -5.07
N ASP A 131 1.20 12.02 -6.25
CA ASP A 131 0.40 11.88 -7.48
C ASP A 131 0.21 10.42 -7.83
N ALA A 132 1.31 9.66 -7.92
CA ALA A 132 1.25 8.23 -8.21
C ALA A 132 0.43 7.46 -7.16
N TYR A 133 0.54 7.83 -5.88
CA TYR A 133 -0.22 7.18 -4.81
C TYR A 133 -1.73 7.34 -5.00
N ARG A 134 -2.20 8.59 -5.23
CA ARG A 134 -3.63 8.89 -5.46
C ARG A 134 -4.15 8.15 -6.70
N ARG A 135 -3.44 8.25 -7.82
CA ARG A 135 -3.83 7.61 -9.09
C ARG A 135 -3.86 6.08 -8.98
N GLY A 136 -2.90 5.48 -8.29
CA GLY A 136 -2.88 4.04 -8.05
C GLY A 136 -4.03 3.58 -7.16
N VAL A 137 -4.32 4.30 -6.07
CA VAL A 137 -5.49 4.04 -5.23
C VAL A 137 -6.78 4.19 -6.03
N ALA A 138 -6.92 5.26 -6.85
CA ALA A 138 -8.09 5.46 -7.72
C ALA A 138 -8.29 4.30 -8.69
N ALA A 139 -7.21 3.83 -9.35
CA ALA A 139 -7.26 2.70 -10.28
C ALA A 139 -7.75 1.41 -9.59
N ILE A 140 -7.23 1.14 -8.38
CA ILE A 140 -7.66 -0.03 -7.58
C ILE A 140 -9.13 0.09 -7.20
N LEU A 141 -9.54 1.22 -6.62
CA LEU A 141 -10.93 1.42 -6.17
C LEU A 141 -11.92 1.34 -7.34
N LYS A 142 -11.61 1.93 -8.50
CA LYS A 142 -12.40 1.76 -9.74
C LYS A 142 -12.53 0.29 -10.14
N LYS A 143 -11.43 -0.46 -10.12
CA LYS A 143 -11.42 -1.89 -10.46
C LYS A 143 -12.33 -2.72 -9.57
N ILE A 144 -12.34 -2.46 -8.28
CA ILE A 144 -13.16 -3.19 -7.31
C ILE A 144 -14.54 -2.55 -7.08
N ARG A 145 -14.90 -1.49 -7.80
CA ARG A 145 -16.16 -0.72 -7.71
C ARG A 145 -16.42 -0.18 -6.30
N ALA A 146 -15.39 0.35 -5.66
CA ALA A 146 -15.46 0.99 -4.35
C ALA A 146 -15.31 2.51 -4.45
N ASN A 147 -15.86 3.24 -3.48
CA ASN A 147 -15.70 4.68 -3.36
C ASN A 147 -14.46 5.04 -2.51
N ALA A 148 -14.12 6.35 -2.44
CA ALA A 148 -12.91 6.83 -1.76
C ALA A 148 -12.88 6.51 -0.26
N ILE A 149 -14.02 6.36 0.41
CA ILE A 149 -14.07 5.99 1.83
C ILE A 149 -13.43 4.62 2.10
N MET A 150 -13.37 3.75 1.10
CA MET A 150 -12.72 2.44 1.22
C MET A 150 -11.19 2.50 1.07
N CYS A 151 -10.62 3.71 1.05
CA CYS A 151 -9.20 3.96 1.24
C CYS A 151 -8.96 4.50 2.64
N CYS A 152 -8.20 3.80 3.46
CA CYS A 152 -7.82 4.27 4.79
C CYS A 152 -6.30 4.24 4.99
N GLY A 153 -5.82 5.02 5.94
CA GLY A 153 -4.46 4.89 6.47
C GLY A 153 -4.40 3.75 7.49
N HIS A 154 -3.23 3.14 7.63
CA HIS A 154 -3.02 2.14 8.68
C HIS A 154 -3.32 2.72 10.07
N LYS A 155 -3.00 4.00 10.29
CA LYS A 155 -3.32 4.73 11.53
C LYS A 155 -4.81 4.82 11.83
N GLU A 156 -5.66 4.82 10.78
CA GLU A 156 -7.12 4.86 10.94
C GLU A 156 -7.71 3.45 11.11
N TYR A 157 -7.10 2.45 10.46
CA TYR A 157 -7.51 1.05 10.54
C TYR A 157 -7.14 0.39 11.87
N ALA A 158 -5.92 0.65 12.37
CA ALA A 158 -5.30 -0.12 13.44
C ALA A 158 -5.97 0.06 14.81
N LEU A 159 -6.16 -1.05 15.52
CA LEU A 159 -6.62 -1.07 16.91
C LEU A 159 -5.56 -1.70 17.83
N PRO A 160 -5.41 -1.22 19.09
CA PRO A 160 -6.06 -0.02 19.63
C PRO A 160 -5.64 1.25 18.88
N VAL A 161 -6.46 2.30 18.96
CA VAL A 161 -6.18 3.61 18.35
C VAL A 161 -4.79 4.10 18.81
N GLY A 162 -4.01 4.63 17.85
CA GLY A 162 -2.64 5.08 18.09
C GLY A 162 -1.58 3.99 17.99
N ARG A 163 -1.94 2.72 17.77
CA ARG A 163 -0.98 1.61 17.58
C ARG A 163 -0.08 1.81 16.36
N LYS A 164 -0.57 2.52 15.35
CA LYS A 164 0.14 2.77 14.08
C LYS A 164 0.11 4.26 13.74
N PRO A 165 1.25 4.86 13.34
CA PRO A 165 1.29 6.27 12.96
C PRO A 165 1.13 6.50 11.44
N ASP A 166 1.20 5.45 10.61
CA ASP A 166 1.32 5.52 9.16
C ASP A 166 -0.04 5.59 8.43
N PRO A 167 -0.07 6.29 7.29
CA PRO A 167 0.92 7.23 6.77
C PRO A 167 0.85 8.59 7.48
N THR A 168 1.91 9.42 7.33
CA THR A 168 2.01 10.72 8.03
C THR A 168 1.17 11.84 7.40
N PHE A 169 0.76 11.71 6.14
CA PHE A 169 -0.11 12.71 5.51
C PHE A 169 -1.56 12.65 6.00
N ASP A 170 -2.33 13.73 5.75
CA ASP A 170 -3.76 13.79 6.07
C ASP A 170 -4.56 12.86 5.15
N MET A 171 -5.28 11.91 5.73
CA MET A 171 -6.06 10.93 4.97
C MET A 171 -7.40 11.48 4.47
N ASN A 172 -7.96 12.52 5.09
CA ASN A 172 -9.19 13.15 4.60
C ASN A 172 -8.89 13.96 3.34
N GLU A 173 -7.80 14.74 3.38
CA GLU A 173 -7.32 15.44 2.20
C GLU A 173 -6.95 14.45 1.09
N PHE A 174 -6.21 13.38 1.41
CA PHE A 174 -5.84 12.35 0.43
C PHE A 174 -7.07 11.74 -0.24
N ARG A 175 -8.09 11.31 0.53
CA ARG A 175 -9.33 10.72 -0.01
C ARG A 175 -10.09 11.69 -0.90
N SER A 176 -10.15 12.97 -0.55
CA SER A 176 -10.84 13.97 -1.37
C SER A 176 -10.23 14.14 -2.76
N GLN A 177 -8.93 13.84 -2.89
CA GLN A 177 -8.16 13.99 -4.11
C GLN A 177 -8.01 12.68 -4.93
N VAL A 178 -8.44 11.52 -4.40
CA VAL A 178 -8.24 10.21 -5.06
C VAL A 178 -8.88 10.13 -6.45
N PHE A 179 -10.08 10.71 -6.64
CA PHE A 179 -10.76 10.66 -7.94
C PHE A 179 -10.65 11.96 -8.75
N THR A 180 -9.89 12.94 -8.28
CA THR A 180 -9.61 14.20 -8.99
C THR A 180 -8.18 14.25 -9.56
N ALA A 181 -7.34 13.27 -9.27
CA ALA A 181 -5.97 13.15 -9.72
C ALA A 181 -5.84 12.52 -11.12
#